data_f11253ec5b980e934c68fffabd9f8304
#
_entry.id   f11253ec5b980e934c68fffabd9f8304
#
_cell.length_a   1.000
_cell.length_b   1.000
_cell.length_c   1.000
_cell.angle_alpha   90.00
_cell.angle_beta   90.00
_cell.angle_gamma   90.00
#
_symmetry.space_group_name_H-M   'P 1'
#
loop_
_entity.id
_entity.type
_entity.pdbx_description
1 polymer ?
#
loop_
_entity_poly.entity_id
_entity_poly.type
_entity_poly.pdbx_seq_one_letter_code
_entity_poly.pdbx_strand_id
1 'polypeptide(L)'
;SLDLLLVEDDPTVAEVVATLLRGQGHRVAHAAHGLAALADVSVARFDLALLDLDLPGMDGLALARQLRAQGFAQPLLAVTARADADAERLAREAGFDGFLRKPVTGQMLASAIESALGDFEPVQDAAT
;
A
#
# COMPACT_ATOMS: atom_id res chain seq x y z
N SER A 1 0.15 -6.42 15.05
CA SER A 1 0.31 -7.26 13.87
C SER A 1 -0.82 -7.00 12.89
N LEU A 2 -0.47 -6.63 11.67
CA LEU A 2 -1.43 -6.23 10.65
C LEU A 2 -1.47 -7.25 9.51
N ASP A 3 -2.58 -7.25 8.78
CA ASP A 3 -2.70 -7.99 7.53
C ASP A 3 -2.50 -7.00 6.39
N LEU A 4 -1.41 -7.16 5.66
CA LEU A 4 -1.00 -6.24 4.61
C LEU A 4 -1.09 -6.90 3.24
N LEU A 5 -1.55 -6.14 2.24
CA LEU A 5 -1.51 -6.57 0.85
C LEU A 5 -0.39 -5.79 0.17
N LEU A 6 0.51 -6.51 -0.47
CA LEU A 6 1.61 -5.91 -1.24
C LEU A 6 1.39 -6.20 -2.71
N VAL A 7 1.28 -5.15 -3.52
CA VAL A 7 1.09 -5.29 -4.97
C VAL A 7 2.35 -4.82 -5.66
N GLU A 8 3.10 -5.77 -6.19
CA GLU A 8 4.41 -5.52 -6.79
C GLU A 8 4.69 -6.62 -7.83
N ASP A 9 5.00 -6.23 -9.05
CA ASP A 9 5.23 -7.20 -10.12
C ASP A 9 6.65 -7.76 -10.14
N ASP A 10 7.63 -7.03 -9.62
CA ASP A 10 9.01 -7.52 -9.56
C ASP A 10 9.16 -8.46 -8.37
N PRO A 11 9.40 -9.76 -8.60
CA PRO A 11 9.45 -10.72 -7.50
C PRO A 11 10.58 -10.46 -6.53
N THR A 12 11.70 -9.91 -6.99
CA THR A 12 12.83 -9.61 -6.10
C THR A 12 12.47 -8.45 -5.16
N VAL A 13 11.88 -7.40 -5.70
CA VAL A 13 11.45 -6.26 -4.89
C VAL A 13 10.35 -6.70 -3.92
N ALA A 14 9.40 -7.49 -4.39
CA ALA A 14 8.32 -7.99 -3.54
C ALA A 14 8.87 -8.80 -2.37
N GLU A 15 9.86 -9.65 -2.63
CA GLU A 15 10.47 -10.47 -1.58
C GLU A 15 11.16 -9.59 -0.54
N VAL A 16 11.91 -8.58 -0.97
CA VAL A 16 12.60 -7.68 -0.06
C VAL A 16 11.59 -6.94 0.83
N VAL A 17 10.58 -6.34 0.23
CA VAL A 17 9.60 -5.57 0.98
C VAL A 17 8.80 -6.47 1.92
N ALA A 18 8.36 -7.62 1.43
CA ALA A 18 7.60 -8.56 2.26
C ALA A 18 8.43 -9.04 3.46
N THR A 19 9.71 -9.32 3.23
CA THR A 19 10.60 -9.77 4.30
C THR A 19 10.73 -8.69 5.38
N LEU A 20 10.92 -7.43 4.97
CA LEU A 20 11.00 -6.33 5.92
C LEU A 20 9.72 -6.19 6.74
N LEU A 21 8.56 -6.30 6.08
CA LEU A 21 7.28 -6.17 6.76
C LEU A 21 7.01 -7.34 7.71
N ARG A 22 7.31 -8.55 7.26
CA ARG A 22 7.15 -9.73 8.11
C ARG A 22 8.08 -9.68 9.31
N GLY A 23 9.27 -9.13 9.12
CA GLY A 23 10.22 -8.93 10.22
C GLY A 23 9.70 -7.98 11.29
N GLN A 24 8.75 -7.13 10.94
CA GLN A 24 8.10 -6.21 11.88
C GLN A 24 6.83 -6.81 12.50
N GLY A 25 6.56 -8.07 12.21
CA GLY A 25 5.44 -8.79 12.83
C GLY A 25 4.15 -8.80 12.04
N HIS A 26 4.17 -8.35 10.79
CA HIS A 26 2.96 -8.31 9.98
C HIS A 26 2.81 -9.57 9.14
N ARG A 27 1.57 -9.86 8.75
CA ARG A 27 1.27 -10.87 7.75
C ARG A 27 1.15 -10.17 6.40
N VAL A 28 1.78 -10.72 5.37
CA VAL A 28 1.83 -10.09 4.06
C VAL A 28 1.34 -11.06 3.00
N ALA A 29 0.33 -10.64 2.25
CA ALA A 29 -0.11 -11.33 1.04
C ALA A 29 0.45 -10.55 -0.14
N HIS A 30 0.94 -11.25 -1.15
CA HIS A 30 1.55 -10.64 -2.32
C HIS A 30 0.71 -10.88 -3.56
N ALA A 31 0.38 -9.80 -4.26
CA ALA A 31 -0.28 -9.85 -5.56
C ALA A 31 0.70 -9.28 -6.59
N ALA A 32 0.87 -9.99 -7.70
CA ALA A 32 1.85 -9.59 -8.71
C ALA A 32 1.31 -8.57 -9.72
N HIS A 33 0.02 -8.33 -9.72
CA HIS A 33 -0.60 -7.38 -10.66
C HIS A 33 -1.97 -6.93 -10.13
N GLY A 34 -2.55 -5.94 -10.81
CA GLY A 34 -3.77 -5.30 -10.34
C GLY A 34 -4.98 -6.22 -10.22
N LEU A 35 -5.19 -7.09 -11.21
CA LEU A 35 -6.35 -7.99 -11.16
C LEU A 35 -6.27 -8.95 -9.98
N ALA A 36 -5.06 -9.45 -9.69
CA ALA A 36 -4.88 -10.33 -8.53
C ALA A 36 -5.19 -9.57 -7.23
N ALA A 37 -4.76 -8.31 -7.15
CA ALA A 37 -5.04 -7.48 -5.97
C ALA A 37 -6.53 -7.27 -5.78
N LEU A 38 -7.25 -6.96 -6.85
CA LEU A 38 -8.69 -6.76 -6.79
C LEU A 38 -9.41 -8.03 -6.35
N ALA A 39 -8.95 -9.19 -6.83
CA ALA A 39 -9.51 -10.46 -6.41
C ALA A 39 -9.24 -10.72 -4.93
N ASP A 40 -8.02 -10.43 -4.46
CA ASP A 40 -7.64 -10.66 -3.08
C ASP A 40 -8.48 -9.83 -2.11
N VAL A 41 -8.72 -8.55 -2.41
CA VAL A 41 -9.50 -7.71 -1.49
C VAL A 41 -10.98 -8.09 -1.48
N SER A 42 -11.45 -8.84 -2.48
CA SER A 42 -12.84 -9.28 -2.51
C SER A 42 -13.09 -10.49 -1.61
N VAL A 43 -12.03 -11.22 -1.23
CA VAL A 43 -12.17 -12.44 -0.45
C VAL A 43 -11.46 -12.42 0.89
N ALA A 44 -10.62 -11.43 1.15
CA ALA A 44 -9.87 -11.35 2.40
C ALA A 44 -9.87 -9.91 2.90
N ARG A 45 -9.66 -9.75 4.20
CA ARG A 45 -9.58 -8.41 4.81
C ARG A 45 -8.12 -8.04 4.97
N PHE A 46 -7.82 -6.78 4.64
CA PHE A 46 -6.50 -6.22 4.84
C PHE A 46 -6.62 -4.94 5.64
N ASP A 47 -5.61 -4.67 6.45
CA ASP A 47 -5.57 -3.44 7.25
C ASP A 47 -4.96 -2.29 6.46
N LEU A 48 -4.20 -2.60 5.43
CA LEU A 48 -3.49 -1.60 4.63
C LEU A 48 -2.96 -2.30 3.38
N ALA A 49 -2.82 -1.55 2.28
CA ALA A 49 -2.22 -2.08 1.06
C ALA A 49 -1.09 -1.17 0.60
N LEU A 50 -0.02 -1.81 0.09
CA LEU A 50 1.12 -1.11 -0.50
C LEU A 50 1.14 -1.46 -1.98
N LEU A 51 1.16 -0.43 -2.83
CA LEU A 51 1.05 -0.60 -4.28
C LEU A 51 2.20 0.10 -5.00
N ASP A 52 2.83 -0.63 -5.93
CA ASP A 52 3.70 0.02 -6.89
C ASP A 52 2.84 0.77 -7.89
N LEU A 53 3.29 1.95 -8.32
CA LEU A 53 2.57 2.72 -9.33
C LEU A 53 2.80 2.19 -10.74
N ASP A 54 3.92 1.50 -10.98
CA ASP A 54 4.29 1.02 -12.31
C ASP A 54 4.03 -0.47 -12.45
N LEU A 55 2.76 -0.85 -12.53
CA LEU A 55 2.36 -2.23 -12.68
C LEU A 55 1.99 -2.53 -14.13
N PRO A 56 2.23 -3.76 -14.61
CA PRO A 56 1.82 -4.12 -15.96
C PRO A 56 0.30 -4.22 -16.08
N GLY A 57 -0.22 -3.77 -17.21
CA GLY A 57 -1.63 -3.87 -17.53
C GLY A 57 -2.47 -2.79 -16.91
N MET A 58 -2.50 -2.71 -15.60
CA MET A 58 -3.23 -1.67 -14.87
C MET A 58 -2.23 -1.00 -13.93
N ASP A 59 -1.94 0.28 -14.13
CA ASP A 59 -0.98 0.96 -13.26
C ASP A 59 -1.53 1.16 -11.85
N GLY A 60 -0.64 1.52 -10.93
CA GLY A 60 -1.02 1.63 -9.52
C GLY A 60 -2.01 2.75 -9.24
N LEU A 61 -2.01 3.82 -10.04
CA LEU A 61 -2.98 4.89 -9.87
C LEU A 61 -4.38 4.40 -10.23
N ALA A 62 -4.50 3.70 -11.36
CA ALA A 62 -5.78 3.12 -11.77
C ALA A 62 -6.25 2.07 -10.77
N LEU A 63 -5.32 1.26 -10.26
CA LEU A 63 -5.66 0.25 -9.27
C LEU A 63 -6.20 0.88 -8.00
N ALA A 64 -5.58 1.97 -7.53
CA ALA A 64 -6.05 2.66 -6.34
C ALA A 64 -7.48 3.15 -6.52
N ARG A 65 -7.78 3.74 -7.68
CA ARG A 65 -9.14 4.21 -7.97
C ARG A 65 -10.14 3.06 -7.97
N GLN A 66 -9.75 1.92 -8.54
CA GLN A 66 -10.60 0.73 -8.58
C GLN A 66 -10.85 0.18 -7.17
N LEU A 67 -9.80 0.12 -6.35
CA LEU A 67 -9.95 -0.34 -4.97
C LEU A 67 -10.91 0.55 -4.19
N ARG A 68 -10.77 1.87 -4.34
CA ARG A 68 -11.67 2.81 -3.68
C ARG A 68 -13.09 2.64 -4.18
N ALA A 69 -13.28 2.45 -5.48
CA ALA A 69 -14.60 2.25 -6.07
C ALA A 69 -15.27 0.97 -5.55
N GLN A 70 -14.47 -0.05 -5.22
CA GLN A 70 -15.00 -1.29 -4.65
C GLN A 70 -15.25 -1.20 -3.15
N GLY A 71 -14.98 -0.07 -2.55
CA GLY A 71 -15.22 0.11 -1.12
C GLY A 71 -14.04 -0.20 -0.21
N PHE A 72 -12.84 -0.38 -0.78
CA PHE A 72 -11.65 -0.57 0.05
C PHE A 72 -11.31 0.78 0.69
N ALA A 73 -11.59 0.90 1.98
CA ALA A 73 -11.47 2.16 2.70
C ALA A 73 -10.17 2.27 3.51
N GLN A 74 -9.42 1.18 3.64
CA GLN A 74 -8.20 1.15 4.43
C GLN A 74 -7.09 1.97 3.76
N PRO A 75 -6.03 2.31 4.50
CA PRO A 75 -4.94 3.11 3.93
C PRO A 75 -4.26 2.44 2.73
N LEU A 76 -3.90 3.27 1.76
CA LEU A 76 -3.12 2.86 0.59
C LEU A 76 -1.79 3.61 0.60
N LEU A 77 -0.69 2.88 0.51
CA LEU A 77 0.64 3.45 0.42
C LEU A 77 1.23 3.15 -0.96
N ALA A 78 1.74 4.19 -1.62
CA ALA A 78 2.47 4.00 -2.88
C ALA A 78 3.93 3.72 -2.55
N VAL A 79 4.50 2.69 -3.19
CA VAL A 79 5.92 2.33 -3.02
C VAL A 79 6.48 2.18 -4.42
N THR A 80 7.16 3.21 -4.93
CA THR A 80 7.48 3.29 -6.34
C THR A 80 8.86 3.85 -6.59
N ALA A 81 9.44 3.49 -7.74
CA ALA A 81 10.71 4.06 -8.21
C ALA A 81 10.51 5.40 -8.92
N ARG A 82 9.27 5.82 -9.16
CA ARG A 82 9.01 7.07 -9.89
C ARG A 82 9.58 8.26 -9.15
N ALA A 83 10.27 9.12 -9.90
CA ALA A 83 10.94 10.30 -9.35
C ALA A 83 10.37 11.61 -9.90
N ASP A 84 9.34 11.56 -10.73
CA ASP A 84 8.77 12.77 -11.30
C ASP A 84 8.06 13.60 -10.22
N ALA A 85 8.10 14.92 -10.41
CA ALA A 85 7.63 15.85 -9.39
C ALA A 85 6.14 15.70 -9.09
N ASP A 86 5.35 15.22 -10.04
CA ASP A 86 3.90 15.10 -9.89
C ASP A 86 3.45 13.77 -9.30
N ALA A 87 4.36 12.80 -9.15
CA ALA A 87 3.97 11.44 -8.77
C ALA A 87 3.22 11.41 -7.44
N GLU A 88 3.72 12.13 -6.45
CA GLU A 88 3.08 12.13 -5.14
C GLU A 88 1.70 12.79 -5.18
N ARG A 89 1.58 13.91 -5.90
CA ARG A 89 0.28 14.57 -6.05
C ARG A 89 -0.72 13.69 -6.75
N LEU A 90 -0.30 13.04 -7.84
CA LEU A 90 -1.16 12.12 -8.58
C LEU A 90 -1.60 10.95 -7.72
N ALA A 91 -0.69 10.44 -6.89
CA ALA A 91 -1.02 9.35 -5.99
C ALA A 91 -2.09 9.78 -4.99
N ARG A 92 -1.96 10.95 -4.39
CA ARG A 92 -2.97 11.43 -3.44
C ARG A 92 -4.31 11.63 -4.11
N GLU A 93 -4.31 12.15 -5.33
CA GLU A 93 -5.57 12.34 -6.08
C GLU A 93 -6.22 11.00 -6.41
N ALA A 94 -5.44 9.95 -6.58
CA ALA A 94 -5.98 8.61 -6.86
C ALA A 94 -6.47 7.88 -5.61
N GLY A 95 -6.21 8.44 -4.41
CA GLY A 95 -6.70 7.86 -3.17
C GLY A 95 -5.63 7.28 -2.26
N PHE A 96 -4.36 7.54 -2.56
CA PHE A 96 -3.27 7.09 -1.67
C PHE A 96 -3.15 8.00 -0.46
N ASP A 97 -2.79 7.40 0.66
CA ASP A 97 -2.60 8.10 1.93
C ASP A 97 -1.14 8.34 2.25
N GLY A 98 -0.24 7.66 1.56
CA GLY A 98 1.19 7.84 1.74
C GLY A 98 1.95 7.49 0.49
N PHE A 99 3.22 7.93 0.44
CA PHE A 99 4.03 7.79 -0.75
C PHE A 99 5.48 7.55 -0.32
N LEU A 100 6.06 6.44 -0.80
CA LEU A 100 7.46 6.09 -0.54
C LEU A 100 8.20 5.86 -1.84
N ARG A 101 9.42 6.36 -1.94
CA ARG A 101 10.29 6.11 -3.08
C ARG A 101 11.24 4.99 -2.80
N LYS A 102 11.35 4.06 -3.74
CA LYS A 102 12.34 2.99 -3.67
C LYS A 102 13.74 3.58 -3.86
N PRO A 103 14.75 3.01 -3.22
CA PRO A 103 14.70 1.84 -2.34
C PRO A 103 14.15 2.20 -0.96
N VAL A 104 13.36 1.30 -0.38
CA VAL A 104 12.78 1.53 0.93
C VAL A 104 13.52 0.76 2.00
N THR A 105 13.54 1.30 3.22
CA THR A 105 14.11 0.64 4.39
C THR A 105 12.98 0.18 5.29
N GLY A 106 13.30 -0.72 6.23
CA GLY A 106 12.32 -1.11 7.23
C GLY A 106 11.81 0.06 8.03
N GLN A 107 12.68 1.01 8.37
CA GLN A 107 12.29 2.21 9.10
C GLN A 107 11.29 3.06 8.31
N MET A 108 11.53 3.25 7.02
CA MET A 108 10.62 4.00 6.17
C MET A 108 9.24 3.35 6.12
N LEU A 109 9.21 2.03 5.98
CA LEU A 109 7.96 1.28 5.95
C LEU A 109 7.21 1.40 7.28
N ALA A 110 7.91 1.21 8.38
CA ALA A 110 7.30 1.30 9.70
C ALA A 110 6.70 2.69 9.94
N SER A 111 7.44 3.73 9.61
CA SER A 111 6.98 5.12 9.80
C SER A 111 5.77 5.44 8.93
N ALA A 112 5.78 4.98 7.67
CA ALA A 112 4.68 5.25 6.75
C ALA A 112 3.41 4.52 7.18
N ILE A 113 3.54 3.28 7.63
CA ILE A 113 2.40 2.51 8.11
C ILE A 113 1.82 3.16 9.36
N GLU A 114 2.66 3.53 10.31
CA GLU A 114 2.22 4.16 11.54
C GLU A 114 1.48 5.48 11.24
N SER A 115 2.05 6.28 10.36
CA SER A 115 1.45 7.55 9.98
C SER A 115 0.09 7.36 9.29
N ALA A 116 0.01 6.40 8.38
CA ALA A 116 -1.23 6.13 7.65
C ALA A 116 -2.32 5.61 8.58
N LEU A 117 -1.98 4.73 9.50
CA LEU A 117 -2.94 4.20 10.46
C LEU A 117 -3.37 5.26 11.46
N GLY A 118 -2.47 6.15 11.84
CA GLY A 118 -2.82 7.25 12.73
C GLY A 118 -3.91 8.13 12.15
N ASP A 119 -3.89 8.35 10.85
CA ASP A 119 -4.90 9.15 10.17
C ASP A 119 -6.25 8.45 10.11
N PHE A 120 -6.26 7.14 10.33
CA PHE A 120 -7.47 6.33 10.30
C PHE A 120 -7.94 5.91 11.69
N GLU A 121 -7.24 6.31 12.73
CA GLU A 121 -7.63 5.94 14.07
C GLU A 121 -8.98 6.54 14.42
N PRO A 122 -9.83 5.78 15.10
CA PRO A 122 -11.09 6.33 15.56
C PRO A 122 -10.84 7.49 16.51
N VAL A 123 -11.87 8.32 16.65
CA VAL A 123 -11.77 9.52 17.44
C VAL A 123 -11.76 9.24 18.95
N GLN A 124 -11.53 7.99 19.32
CA GLN A 124 -11.47 7.63 20.73
C GLN A 124 -10.52 8.53 21.50
N ASP A 125 -9.53 9.06 20.82
CA ASP A 125 -8.59 9.95 21.48
C ASP A 125 -9.28 11.16 22.04
N ALA A 126 -10.35 11.57 21.41
CA ALA A 126 -11.11 12.70 21.90
C ALA A 126 -11.73 12.40 23.26
N ALA A 127 -11.87 11.15 23.60
CA ALA A 127 -12.46 10.76 24.87
C ALA A 127 -11.44 10.78 26.00
N THR A 128 -10.20 10.93 25.70
CA THR A 128 -9.15 10.91 26.73
C THR A 128 -8.78 12.28 27.20
#